data_9512f55427e2e79ecb5e800930a83d9a
#
_entry.id   9512f55427e2e79ecb5e800930a83d9a
#
_cell.length_a   1.000
_cell.length_b   1.000
_cell.length_c   1.000
_cell.angle_alpha   90.00
_cell.angle_beta   90.00
_cell.angle_gamma   90.00
#
_symmetry.space_group_name_H-M   'P 1'
#
loop_
_entity.id
_entity.type
_entity.pdbx_description
1 polymer ?
#
loop_
_entity_poly.entity_id
_entity_poly.type
_entity_poly.pdbx_seq_one_letter_code
_entity_poly.pdbx_strand_id
1 'polypeptide(L)'
;MGGKDVILVTGSDLAEQAMVMLQGFEVVFAGRQPTEDDLIALCERHNPVAILVRYGRITAKVMDAAPALQVISKHGSGIDVIDQTAAAERNIAVRAAPGANAAAVAEHTWALILA
;
A
#
# COMPACT_ATOMS: atom_id res chain seq x y z
N MET A 1 -1.86 15.55 -15.02
CA MET A 1 -2.21 14.97 -15.54
C MET A 1 -3.08 13.99 -15.27
N GLY A 2 -3.83 13.54 -15.24
CA GLY A 2 -4.97 12.75 -15.11
C GLY A 2 -4.78 11.24 -14.88
N GLY A 3 -3.65 10.84 -14.42
CA GLY A 3 -3.43 9.44 -14.09
C GLY A 3 -4.21 9.02 -12.86
N LYS A 4 -4.53 7.73 -12.75
CA LYS A 4 -5.15 7.20 -11.57
C LYS A 4 -4.12 7.13 -10.44
N ASP A 5 -4.56 7.27 -9.20
CA ASP A 5 -3.71 7.02 -8.06
C ASP A 5 -3.36 5.54 -8.03
N VAL A 6 -2.14 5.23 -7.60
CA VAL A 6 -1.61 3.87 -7.63
C VAL A 6 -1.71 3.23 -6.26
N ILE A 7 -2.14 1.98 -6.23
CA ILE A 7 -2.08 1.13 -5.05
C ILE A 7 -1.10 0.00 -5.35
N LEU A 8 -0.07 -0.13 -4.51
CA LEU A 8 0.93 -1.19 -4.64
C LEU A 8 0.51 -2.36 -3.76
N VAL A 9 0.46 -3.56 -4.33
CA VAL A 9 0.14 -4.79 -3.61
C VAL A 9 1.39 -5.64 -3.55
N THR A 10 1.83 -6.00 -2.34
CA THR A 10 2.97 -6.91 -2.19
C THR A 10 2.48 -8.36 -2.25
N GLY A 11 2.09 -8.76 -3.44
CA GLY A 11 1.56 -10.07 -3.75
C GLY A 11 1.40 -10.17 -5.24
N SER A 12 0.96 -11.34 -5.73
CA SER A 12 0.79 -11.56 -7.17
C SER A 12 -0.66 -11.45 -7.63
N ASP A 13 -1.60 -11.35 -6.70
CA ASP A 13 -3.02 -11.27 -7.04
C ASP A 13 -3.82 -10.66 -5.90
N LEU A 14 -5.07 -10.36 -6.18
CA LEU A 14 -6.07 -10.00 -5.20
C LEU A 14 -7.36 -10.74 -5.54
N ALA A 15 -8.22 -10.93 -4.54
CA ALA A 15 -9.54 -11.47 -4.77
C ALA A 15 -10.31 -10.55 -5.73
N GLU A 16 -11.19 -11.15 -6.54
CA GLU A 16 -11.96 -10.41 -7.53
C GLU A 16 -12.76 -9.28 -6.89
N GLN A 17 -13.36 -9.53 -5.74
CA GLN A 17 -14.12 -8.51 -5.02
C GLN A 17 -13.25 -7.32 -4.63
N ALA A 18 -12.00 -7.58 -4.23
CA ALA A 18 -11.08 -6.53 -3.88
C ALA A 18 -10.71 -5.68 -5.09
N MET A 19 -10.51 -6.31 -6.24
CA MET A 19 -10.23 -5.60 -7.49
C MET A 19 -11.38 -4.68 -7.87
N VAL A 20 -12.62 -5.14 -7.70
CA VAL A 20 -13.80 -4.32 -7.97
C VAL A 20 -13.82 -3.08 -7.07
N MET A 21 -13.49 -3.23 -5.80
CA MET A 21 -13.47 -2.12 -4.86
C MET A 21 -12.38 -1.10 -5.17
N LEU A 22 -11.34 -1.52 -5.86
CA LEU A 22 -10.22 -0.64 -6.22
C LEU A 22 -10.30 -0.12 -7.66
N GLN A 23 -11.47 -0.16 -8.28
CA GLN A 23 -11.63 0.27 -9.68
C GLN A 23 -11.21 1.71 -9.90
N GLY A 24 -11.22 2.60 -9.14
CA GLY A 24 -10.76 3.97 -9.37
C GLY A 24 -9.25 4.14 -9.30
N PHE A 25 -8.51 3.05 -9.06
CA PHE A 25 -7.07 3.10 -8.84
C PHE A 25 -6.33 2.22 -9.84
N GLU A 26 -5.07 2.53 -10.07
CA GLU A 26 -4.19 1.65 -10.80
C GLU A 26 -3.55 0.71 -9.78
N VAL A 27 -3.70 -0.60 -9.96
CA VAL A 27 -3.15 -1.58 -9.03
C VAL A 27 -1.88 -2.18 -9.63
N VAL A 28 -0.78 -2.12 -8.87
CA VAL A 28 0.51 -2.65 -9.27
C VAL A 28 0.89 -3.76 -8.31
N PHE A 29 1.29 -4.91 -8.83
CA PHE A 29 1.65 -6.07 -8.02
C PHE A 29 3.17 -6.22 -7.93
N ALA A 30 3.68 -6.36 -6.72
CA ALA A 30 5.12 -6.54 -6.49
C ALA A 30 5.56 -8.01 -6.49
N GLY A 31 4.60 -8.95 -6.56
CA GLY A 31 4.92 -10.36 -6.49
C GLY A 31 4.97 -10.87 -5.05
N ARG A 32 5.25 -12.16 -4.90
CA ARG A 32 5.18 -12.82 -3.59
C ARG A 32 6.43 -12.69 -2.73
N GLN A 33 7.56 -12.38 -3.33
CA GLN A 33 8.83 -12.29 -2.61
C GLN A 33 9.56 -10.99 -2.98
N PRO A 34 8.94 -9.83 -2.75
CA PRO A 34 9.60 -8.58 -3.08
C PRO A 34 10.73 -8.31 -2.09
N THR A 35 11.89 -7.91 -2.61
CA THR A 35 12.97 -7.42 -1.75
C THR A 35 12.72 -5.96 -1.44
N GLU A 36 13.47 -5.42 -0.48
CA GLU A 36 13.40 -3.98 -0.20
C GLU A 36 13.73 -3.17 -1.45
N ASP A 37 14.75 -3.58 -2.21
CA ASP A 37 15.13 -2.88 -3.43
C ASP A 37 14.03 -2.93 -4.49
N ASP A 38 13.35 -4.06 -4.62
CA ASP A 38 12.22 -4.19 -5.54
C ASP A 38 11.12 -3.20 -5.18
N LEU A 39 10.80 -3.11 -3.89
CA LEU A 39 9.75 -2.20 -3.42
C LEU A 39 10.14 -0.74 -3.61
N ILE A 40 11.40 -0.40 -3.34
CA ILE A 40 11.90 0.96 -3.56
C ILE A 40 11.77 1.33 -5.04
N ALA A 41 12.19 0.44 -5.94
CA ALA A 41 12.11 0.70 -7.37
C ALA A 41 10.66 0.92 -7.83
N LEU A 42 9.74 0.07 -7.36
CA LEU A 42 8.32 0.21 -7.71
C LEU A 42 7.72 1.50 -7.14
N CYS A 43 8.09 1.86 -5.92
CA CYS A 43 7.60 3.10 -5.32
C CYS A 43 8.12 4.33 -6.06
N GLU A 44 9.38 4.32 -6.45
CA GLU A 44 9.95 5.43 -7.21
C GLU A 44 9.30 5.57 -8.58
N ARG A 45 8.97 4.44 -9.20
CA ARG A 45 8.38 4.44 -10.52
C ARG A 45 6.91 4.82 -10.52
N HIS A 46 6.15 4.34 -9.55
CA HIS A 46 4.69 4.47 -9.54
C HIS A 46 4.15 5.45 -8.51
N ASN A 47 4.95 5.81 -7.50
CA ASN A 47 4.57 6.73 -6.43
C ASN A 47 3.18 6.41 -5.85
N PRO A 48 3.02 5.23 -5.24
CA PRO A 48 1.69 4.81 -4.77
C PRO A 48 1.19 5.65 -3.61
N VAL A 49 -0.13 5.81 -3.54
CA VAL A 49 -0.79 6.48 -2.40
C VAL A 49 -1.09 5.49 -1.29
N ALA A 50 -1.10 4.20 -1.59
CA ALA A 50 -1.38 3.15 -0.61
C ALA A 50 -0.58 1.89 -0.95
N ILE A 51 -0.24 1.13 0.08
CA ILE A 51 0.39 -0.19 -0.07
C ILE A 51 -0.45 -1.21 0.68
N LEU A 52 -0.85 -2.27 -0.01
CA LEU A 52 -1.55 -3.39 0.59
C LEU A 52 -0.52 -4.50 0.78
N VAL A 53 -0.16 -4.76 2.04
CA VAL A 53 0.96 -5.66 2.36
C VAL A 53 0.46 -7.08 2.60
N ARG A 54 0.91 -8.00 1.77
CA ARG A 54 0.68 -9.44 1.97
C ARG A 54 1.99 -10.15 2.28
N TYR A 55 3.09 -9.73 1.67
CA TYR A 55 4.41 -10.33 1.84
C TYR A 55 5.45 -9.23 1.97
N GLY A 56 6.59 -9.55 2.55
CA GLY A 56 7.71 -8.62 2.65
C GLY A 56 7.56 -7.61 3.78
N ARG A 57 8.46 -6.68 3.81
CA ARG A 57 8.51 -5.65 4.86
C ARG A 57 8.48 -4.27 4.26
N ILE A 58 7.83 -3.35 4.95
CA ILE A 58 7.78 -1.95 4.54
C ILE A 58 8.65 -1.16 5.52
N THR A 59 9.79 -0.72 5.02
CA THR A 59 10.79 0.01 5.80
C THR A 59 10.68 1.52 5.56
N ALA A 60 11.40 2.30 6.34
CA ALA A 60 11.47 3.74 6.14
C ALA A 60 11.95 4.08 4.72
N LYS A 61 12.90 3.32 4.18
CA LYS A 61 13.41 3.55 2.83
C LYS A 61 12.33 3.36 1.77
N VAL A 62 11.48 2.35 1.94
CA VAL A 62 10.36 2.12 1.02
C VAL A 62 9.38 3.30 1.11
N MET A 63 9.08 3.76 2.30
CA MET A 63 8.17 4.89 2.49
C MET A 63 8.72 6.16 1.85
N ASP A 64 10.02 6.42 1.99
CA ASP A 64 10.65 7.59 1.40
C ASP A 64 10.65 7.55 -0.13
N ALA A 65 10.61 6.36 -0.70
CA ALA A 65 10.54 6.19 -2.15
C ALA A 65 9.14 6.49 -2.71
N ALA A 66 8.13 6.63 -1.84
CA ALA A 66 6.75 6.88 -2.24
C ALA A 66 6.23 8.13 -1.52
N PRO A 67 6.61 9.34 -1.95
CA PRO A 67 6.21 10.57 -1.26
C PRO A 67 4.71 10.80 -1.21
N ALA A 68 3.93 10.17 -2.10
CA ALA A 68 2.48 10.28 -2.07
C ALA A 68 1.81 9.27 -1.12
N LEU A 69 2.57 8.40 -0.48
CA LEU A 69 2.02 7.32 0.35
C LEU A 69 1.28 7.89 1.56
N GLN A 70 0.04 7.46 1.76
CA GLN A 70 -0.84 7.93 2.81
C GLN A 70 -1.28 6.82 3.75
N VAL A 71 -1.35 5.58 3.28
CA VAL A 71 -1.84 4.46 4.08
C VAL A 71 -1.13 3.17 3.70
N ILE A 72 -0.84 2.35 4.71
CA ILE A 72 -0.32 1.00 4.54
C ILE A 72 -1.29 0.07 5.25
N SER A 73 -1.85 -0.90 4.53
CA SER A 73 -2.78 -1.87 5.09
C SER A 73 -2.16 -3.26 5.04
N LYS A 74 -2.13 -3.95 6.17
CA LYS A 74 -1.55 -5.29 6.27
C LYS A 74 -2.67 -6.32 6.19
N HIS A 75 -2.52 -7.30 5.30
CA HIS A 75 -3.40 -8.45 5.24
C HIS A 75 -3.04 -9.38 6.38
N GLY A 76 -3.92 -9.52 7.34
CA GLY A 76 -3.68 -10.29 8.54
C GLY A 76 -3.42 -9.40 9.75
N SER A 77 -3.04 -10.00 10.86
CA SER A 77 -2.92 -9.30 12.14
C SER A 77 -1.51 -8.83 12.48
N GLY A 78 -0.49 -9.34 11.82
CA GLY A 78 0.90 -9.02 12.17
C GLY A 78 1.37 -7.75 11.49
N ILE A 79 1.47 -6.64 12.21
CA ILE A 79 1.93 -5.38 11.65
C ILE A 79 3.40 -5.10 11.93
N ASP A 80 4.11 -6.04 12.56
CA ASP A 80 5.53 -5.90 12.86
C ASP A 80 6.42 -5.88 11.61
N VAL A 81 5.88 -6.27 10.46
CA VAL A 81 6.58 -6.16 9.18
C VAL A 81 6.58 -4.72 8.63
N ILE A 82 5.86 -3.82 9.28
CA ILE A 82 5.80 -2.41 8.88
C ILE A 82 6.53 -1.61 9.95
N ASP A 83 7.44 -0.73 9.53
CA ASP A 83 8.14 0.17 10.46
C ASP A 83 7.14 1.25 10.90
N GLN A 84 6.47 1.01 12.01
CA GLN A 84 5.41 1.88 12.48
C GLN A 84 5.91 3.24 12.94
N THR A 85 7.11 3.28 13.51
CA THR A 85 7.72 4.55 13.91
C THR A 85 7.97 5.43 12.68
N ALA A 86 8.53 4.83 11.63
CA ALA A 86 8.78 5.55 10.39
C ALA A 86 7.48 6.05 9.76
N ALA A 87 6.44 5.22 9.79
CA ALA A 87 5.13 5.61 9.25
C ALA A 87 4.54 6.78 10.04
N ALA A 88 4.62 6.73 11.36
CA ALA A 88 4.11 7.82 12.20
C ALA A 88 4.85 9.12 11.94
N GLU A 89 6.16 9.06 11.77
CA GLU A 89 6.97 10.24 11.49
C GLU A 89 6.60 10.88 10.14
N ARG A 90 6.05 10.10 9.23
CA ARG A 90 5.69 10.54 7.88
C ARG A 90 4.19 10.76 7.70
N ASN A 91 3.44 10.70 8.80
CA ASN A 91 1.97 10.84 8.78
C ASN A 91 1.29 9.80 7.88
N ILE A 92 1.85 8.60 7.84
CA ILE A 92 1.28 7.49 7.08
C ILE A 92 0.44 6.65 8.04
N ALA A 93 -0.82 6.42 7.71
CA ALA A 93 -1.71 5.58 8.50
C ALA A 93 -1.35 4.11 8.31
N VAL A 94 -1.37 3.33 9.38
CA VAL A 94 -1.13 1.89 9.32
C VAL A 94 -2.40 1.19 9.79
N ARG A 95 -2.89 0.25 8.99
CA ARG A 95 -4.06 -0.55 9.30
C ARG A 95 -3.72 -2.01 9.22
N ALA A 96 -4.27 -2.80 10.12
CA ALA A 96 -4.13 -4.25 10.09
C ALA A 96 -5.48 -4.88 10.38
N ALA A 97 -5.85 -5.89 9.62
CA ALA A 97 -7.10 -6.59 9.83
C ALA A 97 -6.97 -8.03 9.36
N PRO A 98 -7.65 -8.97 10.02
CA PRO A 98 -7.74 -10.33 9.52
C PRO A 98 -8.42 -10.29 8.16
N GLY A 99 -7.74 -10.83 7.17
CA GLY A 99 -8.24 -10.74 5.81
C GLY A 99 -7.91 -9.39 5.20
N ALA A 100 -7.45 -9.39 3.97
CA ALA A 100 -7.06 -8.17 3.30
C ALA A 100 -8.24 -7.24 3.20
N ASN A 101 -8.05 -6.03 3.60
CA ASN A 101 -9.15 -5.12 3.63
C ASN A 101 -8.99 -4.06 2.56
N ALA A 102 -9.24 -4.45 1.33
CA ALA A 102 -9.22 -3.54 0.21
C ALA A 102 -10.25 -2.42 0.39
N ALA A 103 -11.39 -2.74 1.02
CA ALA A 103 -12.40 -1.74 1.32
C ALA A 103 -11.86 -0.66 2.26
N ALA A 104 -11.15 -1.07 3.31
CA ALA A 104 -10.58 -0.12 4.27
C ALA A 104 -9.52 0.76 3.60
N VAL A 105 -8.68 0.18 2.75
CA VAL A 105 -7.69 0.93 1.99
C VAL A 105 -8.37 1.95 1.09
N ALA A 106 -9.36 1.50 0.32
CA ALA A 106 -10.07 2.36 -0.61
C ALA A 106 -10.80 3.48 0.12
N GLU A 107 -11.49 3.17 1.21
CA GLU A 107 -12.22 4.17 1.99
C GLU A 107 -11.27 5.20 2.59
N HIS A 108 -10.17 4.76 3.17
CA HIS A 108 -9.22 5.66 3.80
C HIS A 108 -8.56 6.58 2.77
N THR A 109 -8.12 6.00 1.67
CA THR A 109 -7.48 6.77 0.60
C THR A 109 -8.46 7.76 -0.01
N TRP A 110 -9.71 7.32 -0.22
CA TRP A 110 -10.75 8.18 -0.77
C TRP A 110 -11.05 9.36 0.16
N ALA A 111 -11.15 9.11 1.45
CA ALA A 111 -11.39 10.16 2.43
C ALA A 111 -10.26 11.18 2.43
N LEU A 112 -9.02 10.75 2.32
CA LEU A 112 -7.87 11.64 2.27
C LEU A 112 -7.85 12.48 0.99
N ILE A 113 -8.24 11.89 -0.13
CA ILE A 113 -8.28 12.60 -1.40
C ILE A 113 -9.39 13.66 -1.40
N LEU A 114 -10.53 13.36 -0.78
CA LEU A 114 -11.65 14.27 -0.73
C LEU A 114 -11.51 15.36 0.34
N ALA A 115 -10.67 15.12 1.32
CA ALA A 115 -10.42 16.11 2.34
C ALA A 115 -9.54 17.22 1.82
#